data_dbca9c5da314a83d60986e0afe64c942
#
_entry.id   dbca9c5da314a83d60986e0afe64c942
#
_cell.length_a   1.000
_cell.length_b   1.000
_cell.length_c   1.000
_cell.angle_alpha   90.00
_cell.angle_beta   90.00
_cell.angle_gamma   90.00
#
_symmetry.space_group_name_H-M   'P 1'
#
loop_
_entity.id
_entity.type
_entity.pdbx_description
1 polymer ?
#
loop_
_entity_poly.entity_id
_entity_poly.type
_entity_poly.pdbx_seq_one_letter_code
_entity_poly.pdbx_strand_id
1 'polypeptide(L)'
;MLPEWKLFIKEVEGKKENLQGADLGNKKLMGANLAGADLTDADLSISYLIKADLSKANLTNADLTGAIMSEANLKGANLGGAELDDAFLHGTDLTDVINLTCDQLELANFDNETKFPEYIQIDWSSDKTFTCCEREG
;
A
#
# COMPACT_ATOMS: atom_id res chain seq x y z
N MET A 1 -19.13 20.72 10.94
CA MET A 1 -17.75 20.58 11.50
C MET A 1 -17.22 19.18 11.23
N LEU A 2 -15.99 19.08 10.69
CA LEU A 2 -15.38 17.77 10.43
C LEU A 2 -14.67 17.26 11.68
N PRO A 3 -14.70 15.93 11.92
CA PRO A 3 -13.91 15.36 13.02
C PRO A 3 -12.40 15.55 12.77
N GLU A 4 -11.63 15.49 13.84
CA GLU A 4 -10.18 15.73 13.78
C GLU A 4 -9.46 14.87 12.77
N TRP A 5 -9.83 13.57 12.67
CA TRP A 5 -9.15 12.67 11.73
C TRP A 5 -9.38 13.06 10.26
N LYS A 6 -10.55 13.63 9.94
CA LYS A 6 -10.82 14.12 8.57
C LYS A 6 -10.06 15.41 8.29
N LEU A 7 -9.88 16.26 9.29
CA LEU A 7 -9.06 17.47 9.16
C LEU A 7 -7.59 17.08 8.96
N PHE A 8 -7.14 16.04 9.67
CA PHE A 8 -5.78 15.51 9.51
C PHE A 8 -5.56 15.01 8.08
N ILE A 9 -6.54 14.28 7.52
CA ILE A 9 -6.46 13.81 6.13
C ILE A 9 -6.27 14.98 5.18
N LYS A 10 -7.04 16.04 5.35
CA LYS A 10 -6.92 17.24 4.48
C LYS A 10 -5.55 17.87 4.60
N GLU A 11 -5.01 17.92 5.80
CA GLU A 11 -3.66 18.45 6.03
C GLU A 11 -2.63 17.61 5.27
N VAL A 12 -2.71 16.29 5.39
CA VAL A 12 -1.78 15.37 4.72
C VAL A 12 -1.94 15.48 3.20
N GLU A 13 -3.17 15.50 2.71
CA GLU A 13 -3.44 15.64 1.26
C GLU A 13 -2.83 16.94 0.69
N GLY A 14 -2.82 17.99 1.47
CA GLY A 14 -2.25 19.27 1.05
C GLY A 14 -0.72 19.25 0.97
N LYS A 15 -0.08 18.21 1.50
CA LYS A 15 1.38 18.07 1.53
C LYS A 15 1.89 16.90 0.68
N LYS A 16 1.08 16.36 -0.24
CA LYS A 16 1.41 15.16 -1.01
C LYS A 16 2.82 15.15 -1.60
N GLU A 17 3.29 16.29 -2.06
CA GLU A 17 4.59 16.39 -2.72
C GLU A 17 5.76 16.37 -1.73
N ASN A 18 5.49 16.50 -0.44
CA ASN A 18 6.48 16.66 0.60
C ASN A 18 6.21 15.76 1.81
N LEU A 19 5.93 14.49 1.57
CA LEU A 19 5.66 13.52 2.62
C LEU A 19 6.82 12.54 2.82
N GLN A 20 8.00 12.83 2.26
CA GLN A 20 9.19 11.99 2.44
C GLN A 20 9.51 11.92 3.94
N GLY A 21 9.67 10.70 4.45
CA GLY A 21 10.00 10.47 5.85
C GLY A 21 8.91 10.88 6.83
N ALA A 22 7.69 11.17 6.36
CA ALA A 22 6.60 11.62 7.24
C ALA A 22 6.22 10.53 8.24
N ASP A 23 5.89 10.95 9.46
CA ASP A 23 5.39 10.06 10.50
C ASP A 23 3.86 9.99 10.39
N LEU A 24 3.39 8.96 9.72
CA LEU A 24 1.97 8.70 9.49
C LEU A 24 1.55 7.36 10.12
N GLY A 25 2.39 6.80 10.98
CA GLY A 25 2.11 5.55 11.65
C GLY A 25 0.87 5.66 12.54
N ASN A 26 0.03 4.63 12.51
CA ASN A 26 -1.18 4.53 13.34
C ASN A 26 -2.18 5.68 13.08
N LYS A 27 -2.12 6.34 11.94
CA LYS A 27 -3.02 7.46 11.62
C LYS A 27 -4.22 6.98 10.81
N LYS A 28 -5.33 7.68 10.95
CA LYS A 28 -6.57 7.40 10.22
C LYS A 28 -6.54 8.15 8.90
N LEU A 29 -6.29 7.41 7.81
CA LEU A 29 -6.19 7.94 6.46
C LEU A 29 -7.18 7.28 5.51
N MET A 30 -8.30 6.76 6.06
CA MET A 30 -9.32 6.10 5.25
C MET A 30 -9.83 7.03 4.15
N GLY A 31 -9.82 6.55 2.92
CA GLY A 31 -10.31 7.32 1.78
C GLY A 31 -9.45 8.51 1.39
N ALA A 32 -8.27 8.69 1.99
CA ALA A 32 -7.40 9.81 1.67
C ALA A 32 -6.99 9.79 0.20
N ASN A 33 -6.94 10.97 -0.42
CA ASN A 33 -6.43 11.13 -1.77
C ASN A 33 -4.94 11.42 -1.71
N LEU A 34 -4.14 10.38 -1.86
CA LEU A 34 -2.68 10.45 -1.87
C LEU A 34 -2.13 10.04 -3.22
N ALA A 35 -2.95 10.16 -4.28
CA ALA A 35 -2.51 9.85 -5.65
C ALA A 35 -1.30 10.71 -6.01
N GLY A 36 -0.25 10.06 -6.50
CA GLY A 36 0.98 10.74 -6.90
C GLY A 36 1.82 11.26 -5.73
N ALA A 37 1.45 10.96 -4.49
CA ALA A 37 2.18 11.47 -3.31
C ALA A 37 3.61 10.93 -3.27
N ASP A 38 4.52 11.76 -2.75
CA ASP A 38 5.88 11.31 -2.46
C ASP A 38 5.95 10.88 -1.00
N LEU A 39 5.91 9.58 -0.79
CA LEU A 39 5.93 8.93 0.51
C LEU A 39 7.22 8.13 0.72
N THR A 40 8.27 8.50 0.00
CA THR A 40 9.58 7.85 0.15
C THR A 40 10.02 7.89 1.61
N ASP A 41 10.43 6.75 2.14
CA ASP A 41 10.89 6.60 3.52
C ASP A 41 9.83 6.93 4.59
N ALA A 42 8.57 7.13 4.21
CA ALA A 42 7.52 7.46 5.18
C ALA A 42 7.21 6.28 6.10
N ASP A 43 6.84 6.59 7.32
CA ASP A 43 6.32 5.60 8.26
C ASP A 43 4.80 5.59 8.14
N LEU A 44 4.27 4.52 7.56
CA LEU A 44 2.84 4.25 7.43
C LEU A 44 2.45 2.99 8.21
N SER A 45 3.32 2.55 9.12
CA SER A 45 3.07 1.33 9.88
C SER A 45 1.77 1.44 10.68
N ILE A 46 0.98 0.38 10.63
CA ILE A 46 -0.31 0.25 11.36
C ILE A 46 -1.29 1.39 11.01
N SER A 47 -1.07 2.10 9.91
CA SER A 47 -1.99 3.16 9.49
C SER A 47 -3.26 2.57 8.87
N TYR A 48 -4.35 3.36 8.91
CA TYR A 48 -5.64 2.97 8.34
C TYR A 48 -5.78 3.61 6.96
N LEU A 49 -5.52 2.82 5.92
CA LEU A 49 -5.55 3.28 4.52
C LEU A 49 -6.69 2.62 3.73
N ILE A 50 -7.72 2.16 4.42
CA ILE A 50 -8.87 1.52 3.77
C ILE A 50 -9.44 2.48 2.72
N LYS A 51 -9.54 1.99 1.48
CA LYS A 51 -10.09 2.75 0.35
C LYS A 51 -9.31 4.03 0.01
N ALA A 52 -8.10 4.19 0.53
CA ALA A 52 -7.25 5.32 0.17
C ALA A 52 -6.80 5.21 -1.29
N ASP A 53 -6.61 6.35 -1.93
CA ASP A 53 -6.06 6.40 -3.28
C ASP A 53 -4.57 6.72 -3.18
N LEU A 54 -3.75 5.72 -3.46
CA LEU A 54 -2.28 5.81 -3.50
C LEU A 54 -1.77 5.55 -4.91
N SER A 55 -2.65 5.71 -5.92
CA SER A 55 -2.27 5.44 -7.30
C SER A 55 -1.09 6.33 -7.69
N LYS A 56 -0.10 5.73 -8.33
CA LYS A 56 1.14 6.38 -8.78
C LYS A 56 1.96 7.03 -7.65
N ALA A 57 1.66 6.72 -6.39
CA ALA A 57 2.46 7.23 -5.27
C ALA A 57 3.84 6.58 -5.26
N ASN A 58 4.81 7.33 -4.77
CA ASN A 58 6.15 6.79 -4.55
C ASN A 58 6.25 6.31 -3.10
N LEU A 59 6.25 4.99 -2.91
CA LEU A 59 6.33 4.35 -1.61
C LEU A 59 7.68 3.66 -1.41
N THR A 60 8.70 4.12 -2.14
CA THR A 60 10.05 3.55 -2.03
C THR A 60 10.52 3.60 -0.58
N ASN A 61 10.91 2.45 -0.06
CA ASN A 61 11.39 2.29 1.32
C ASN A 61 10.38 2.71 2.41
N ALA A 62 9.11 2.86 2.06
CA ALA A 62 8.08 3.16 3.07
C ALA A 62 7.88 1.96 3.99
N ASP A 63 7.57 2.24 5.25
CA ASP A 63 7.20 1.20 6.21
C ASP A 63 5.68 1.05 6.22
N LEU A 64 5.20 -0.03 5.64
CA LEU A 64 3.78 -0.38 5.59
C LEU A 64 3.47 -1.59 6.47
N THR A 65 4.35 -1.90 7.43
CA THR A 65 4.16 -3.01 8.35
C THR A 65 2.83 -2.87 9.08
N GLY A 66 1.98 -3.89 8.96
CA GLY A 66 0.67 -3.89 9.62
C GLY A 66 -0.33 -2.86 9.10
N ALA A 67 -0.01 -2.14 8.04
CA ALA A 67 -0.94 -1.15 7.46
C ALA A 67 -2.20 -1.82 6.96
N ILE A 68 -3.35 -1.18 7.16
CA ILE A 68 -4.64 -1.71 6.73
C ILE A 68 -5.01 -1.03 5.42
N MET A 69 -4.78 -1.72 4.31
CA MET A 69 -4.96 -1.19 2.96
C MET A 69 -6.10 -1.86 2.19
N SER A 70 -7.04 -2.46 2.91
CA SER A 70 -8.17 -3.14 2.26
C SER A 70 -8.87 -2.20 1.28
N GLU A 71 -9.07 -2.68 0.06
CA GLU A 71 -9.72 -1.95 -1.03
C GLU A 71 -9.02 -0.63 -1.42
N ALA A 72 -7.77 -0.43 -1.02
CA ALA A 72 -6.99 0.74 -1.43
C ALA A 72 -6.58 0.61 -2.90
N ASN A 73 -6.40 1.74 -3.55
CA ASN A 73 -5.92 1.80 -4.93
C ASN A 73 -4.43 2.17 -4.93
N LEU A 74 -3.57 1.21 -5.27
CA LEU A 74 -2.14 1.43 -5.42
C LEU A 74 -1.69 1.31 -6.87
N LYS A 75 -2.62 1.40 -7.81
CA LYS A 75 -2.31 1.22 -9.24
C LYS A 75 -1.15 2.11 -9.67
N GLY A 76 -0.12 1.50 -10.23
CA GLY A 76 1.04 2.23 -10.74
C GLY A 76 1.99 2.77 -9.67
N ALA A 77 1.77 2.47 -8.39
CA ALA A 77 2.65 2.92 -7.31
C ALA A 77 4.01 2.23 -7.38
N ASN A 78 5.03 2.86 -6.80
CA ASN A 78 6.35 2.28 -6.66
C ASN A 78 6.52 1.73 -5.25
N LEU A 79 6.66 0.41 -5.13
CA LEU A 79 6.82 -0.27 -3.84
C LEU A 79 8.25 -0.78 -3.60
N GLY A 80 9.23 -0.24 -4.32
CA GLY A 80 10.62 -0.65 -4.16
C GLY A 80 11.10 -0.53 -2.72
N GLY A 81 11.55 -1.64 -2.14
CA GLY A 81 12.05 -1.65 -0.76
C GLY A 81 11.02 -1.40 0.33
N ALA A 82 9.73 -1.26 -0.01
CA ALA A 82 8.69 -1.07 0.99
C ALA A 82 8.50 -2.33 1.84
N GLU A 83 8.25 -2.15 3.14
CA GLU A 83 7.97 -3.27 4.05
C GLU A 83 6.47 -3.51 4.09
N LEU A 84 6.07 -4.75 3.79
CA LEU A 84 4.67 -5.15 3.73
C LEU A 84 4.34 -6.26 4.74
N ASP A 85 5.23 -6.53 5.67
CA ASP A 85 4.99 -7.58 6.68
C ASP A 85 3.72 -7.27 7.46
N ASP A 86 2.83 -8.27 7.56
CA ASP A 86 1.54 -8.15 8.27
C ASP A 86 0.60 -7.10 7.70
N ALA A 87 0.90 -6.49 6.56
CA ALA A 87 -0.01 -5.56 5.91
C ALA A 87 -1.27 -6.29 5.43
N PHE A 88 -2.41 -5.61 5.45
CA PHE A 88 -3.69 -6.16 4.98
C PHE A 88 -4.00 -5.60 3.60
N LEU A 89 -3.88 -6.47 2.59
CA LEU A 89 -4.04 -6.11 1.17
C LEU A 89 -5.31 -6.69 0.55
N HIS A 90 -6.31 -7.03 1.36
CA HIS A 90 -7.53 -7.64 0.86
C HIS A 90 -8.26 -6.71 -0.11
N GLY A 91 -8.48 -7.15 -1.33
CA GLY A 91 -9.15 -6.34 -2.36
C GLY A 91 -8.33 -5.13 -2.84
N THR A 92 -7.07 -5.05 -2.47
CA THR A 92 -6.19 -3.95 -2.88
C THR A 92 -5.86 -4.05 -4.36
N ASP A 93 -5.86 -2.94 -5.07
CA ASP A 93 -5.49 -2.90 -6.49
C ASP A 93 -4.00 -2.57 -6.60
N LEU A 94 -3.19 -3.59 -6.94
CA LEU A 94 -1.75 -3.47 -7.16
C LEU A 94 -1.41 -3.54 -8.65
N THR A 95 -2.39 -3.32 -9.53
CA THR A 95 -2.17 -3.34 -10.98
C THR A 95 -1.11 -2.31 -11.35
N ASP A 96 -0.18 -2.69 -12.21
CA ASP A 96 0.90 -1.83 -12.71
C ASP A 96 1.85 -1.29 -11.63
N VAL A 97 1.80 -1.81 -10.40
CA VAL A 97 2.78 -1.47 -9.36
C VAL A 97 4.17 -1.88 -9.85
N ILE A 98 5.16 -1.06 -9.58
CA ILE A 98 6.55 -1.35 -9.96
C ILE A 98 7.39 -1.72 -8.74
N ASN A 99 8.41 -2.55 -8.99
CA ASN A 99 9.40 -2.95 -7.99
C ASN A 99 8.85 -3.79 -6.83
N LEU A 100 7.71 -4.45 -7.03
CA LEU A 100 7.16 -5.39 -6.05
C LEU A 100 7.80 -6.75 -6.25
N THR A 101 8.20 -7.39 -5.15
CA THR A 101 8.81 -8.72 -5.17
C THR A 101 7.96 -9.72 -4.40
N CYS A 102 8.16 -11.00 -4.69
CA CYS A 102 7.52 -12.06 -3.93
C CYS A 102 7.97 -12.08 -2.46
N ASP A 103 9.22 -11.72 -2.19
CA ASP A 103 9.72 -11.64 -0.81
C ASP A 103 8.91 -10.64 0.03
N GLN A 104 8.54 -9.51 -0.56
CA GLN A 104 7.72 -8.51 0.12
C GLN A 104 6.32 -9.05 0.47
N LEU A 105 5.79 -9.96 -0.34
CA LEU A 105 4.45 -10.51 -0.16
C LEU A 105 4.41 -11.70 0.80
N GLU A 106 5.54 -12.25 1.17
CA GLU A 106 5.62 -13.50 1.93
C GLU A 106 4.86 -13.42 3.25
N LEU A 107 4.98 -12.31 3.97
CA LEU A 107 4.32 -12.11 5.27
C LEU A 107 3.14 -11.15 5.20
N ALA A 108 2.72 -10.75 4.01
CA ALA A 108 1.55 -9.91 3.84
C ALA A 108 0.28 -10.75 3.80
N ASN A 109 -0.85 -10.13 4.13
CA ASN A 109 -2.16 -10.78 4.08
C ASN A 109 -2.92 -10.27 2.86
N PHE A 110 -3.33 -11.17 1.98
CA PHE A 110 -4.12 -10.82 0.79
C PHE A 110 -5.09 -11.96 0.46
N ASP A 111 -5.99 -11.70 -0.46
CA ASP A 111 -7.02 -12.66 -0.86
C ASP A 111 -7.12 -12.73 -2.39
N ASN A 112 -8.10 -13.49 -2.90
CA ASN A 112 -8.29 -13.64 -4.34
C ASN A 112 -8.89 -12.40 -5.01
N GLU A 113 -9.28 -11.39 -4.23
CA GLU A 113 -9.72 -10.10 -4.76
C GLU A 113 -8.58 -9.11 -4.92
N THR A 114 -7.41 -9.39 -4.35
CA THR A 114 -6.22 -8.57 -4.52
C THR A 114 -5.74 -8.69 -5.96
N LYS A 115 -5.51 -7.54 -6.61
CA LYS A 115 -5.04 -7.52 -8.00
C LYS A 115 -3.55 -7.24 -8.03
N PHE A 116 -2.79 -8.11 -8.69
CA PHE A 116 -1.33 -8.02 -8.77
C PHE A 116 -0.89 -7.52 -10.15
N PRO A 117 0.31 -6.93 -10.26
CA PRO A 117 0.86 -6.58 -11.58
C PRO A 117 1.14 -7.87 -12.38
N GLU A 118 1.21 -7.75 -13.72
CA GLU A 118 1.37 -8.90 -14.59
C GLU A 118 2.60 -9.74 -14.30
N TYR A 119 3.67 -9.14 -13.80
CA TYR A 119 4.91 -9.88 -13.53
C TYR A 119 4.88 -10.66 -12.21
N ILE A 120 3.82 -10.52 -11.41
CA ILE A 120 3.62 -11.31 -10.19
C ILE A 120 2.51 -12.33 -10.46
N GLN A 121 2.82 -13.60 -10.25
CA GLN A 121 1.83 -14.67 -10.35
C GLN A 121 1.67 -15.33 -8.99
N ILE A 122 0.43 -15.40 -8.52
CA ILE A 122 0.08 -16.05 -7.27
C ILE A 122 -0.68 -17.33 -7.60
N ASP A 123 -0.16 -18.45 -7.15
CA ASP A 123 -0.82 -19.75 -7.30
C ASP A 123 -1.25 -20.25 -5.92
N TRP A 124 -2.55 -20.33 -5.73
CA TRP A 124 -3.12 -20.77 -4.47
C TRP A 124 -3.08 -22.30 -4.37
N SER A 125 -2.46 -22.83 -3.30
CA SER A 125 -2.47 -24.28 -3.03
C SER A 125 -3.61 -24.65 -2.10
N SER A 126 -4.12 -23.70 -1.35
CA SER A 126 -5.32 -23.84 -0.51
C SER A 126 -5.84 -22.44 -0.20
N ASP A 127 -6.89 -22.31 0.60
CA ASP A 127 -7.45 -21.00 0.96
C ASP A 127 -6.45 -20.09 1.69
N LYS A 128 -5.39 -20.69 2.25
CA LYS A 128 -4.46 -19.94 3.11
C LYS A 128 -2.99 -20.06 2.68
N THR A 129 -2.71 -20.88 1.69
CA THR A 129 -1.32 -21.07 1.23
C THR A 129 -1.21 -20.77 -0.25
N PHE A 130 -0.09 -20.22 -0.62
CA PHE A 130 0.16 -19.82 -2.00
C PHE A 130 1.63 -19.96 -2.35
N THR A 131 1.90 -19.99 -3.66
CA THR A 131 3.25 -19.77 -4.17
C THR A 131 3.23 -18.49 -5.00
N CYS A 132 4.31 -17.75 -4.94
CA CYS A 132 4.48 -16.51 -5.68
C CYS A 132 5.66 -16.63 -6.63
N CYS A 133 5.44 -16.29 -7.88
CA CYS A 133 6.47 -16.30 -8.91
C CYS A 133 6.58 -14.94 -9.56
N GLU A 134 7.81 -14.48 -9.77
CA GLU A 134 8.06 -13.26 -10.53
C GLU A 134 8.34 -13.66 -11.97
N ARG A 135 7.65 -13.02 -12.91
CA ARG A 135 7.86 -13.26 -14.34
C ARG A 135 8.79 -12.20 -14.90
N GLU A 136 9.66 -12.60 -15.79
CA GLU A 136 10.43 -11.64 -16.56
C GLU A 136 9.50 -10.99 -17.61
N GLY A 137 9.41 -9.68 -17.55
CA GLY A 137 8.49 -8.90 -18.37
C GLY A 137 8.82 -8.80 -19.82
#